data_5e4fdd4253a51e37b94eed6f408d707e
#
_entry.id   5e4fdd4253a51e37b94eed6f408d707e
#
_cell.length_a   1.000
_cell.length_b   1.000
_cell.length_c   1.000
_cell.angle_alpha   90.00
_cell.angle_beta   90.00
_cell.angle_gamma   90.00
#
_symmetry.space_group_name_H-M   'P 1'
#
loop_
_entity.id
_entity.type
_entity.pdbx_description
1 polymer ?
#
loop_
_entity_poly.entity_id
_entity_poly.type
_entity_poly.pdbx_seq_one_letter_code
_entity_poly.pdbx_strand_id
1 'polypeptide(L)'
;MALSIMYWARYVESHTKLTRKSEKAVDSDRVLKFVLDKEFRVITAVVQASMRDTSYKVQIFLENEENSTGTIKSSTCECPMGQFRCHHVAAALLFGYKRASKTDVKCSWIKHPKSAPPKAITTMGEMYPPRQDYREKLVICSEKIIETAWLTTGQRENSLWAAVRKLRITASNFGQVIGAIRRNRLSVSLKKRLLSAYNLEKRASIQWGLTHEKSAKDDYCKLSEVSILETGIWLHESGVLGASPDGFVQGDPKHLKIHLQGKVSASPDIIEVKCPFSARAMSIKDACTNLKDFFLECDSEGVLHLRENHDYWHQVQGQLYLTGTTCCDFVVWTPVSMEVIRILRDELWEIHLKNMIEFYFNVFLPSLQ
;
A
#
# COMPACT_ATOMS: atom_id res chain seq x y z
N MET A 1 3.73 -21.92 1.70
CA MET A 1 4.05 -20.66 2.41
C MET A 1 4.76 -19.75 1.43
N ALA A 2 4.27 -18.54 1.18
CA ALA A 2 4.92 -17.60 0.28
C ALA A 2 6.21 -17.06 0.95
N LEU A 3 7.21 -16.74 0.14
CA LEU A 3 8.42 -16.09 0.64
C LEU A 3 8.07 -14.69 1.16
N SER A 4 8.61 -14.29 2.33
CA SER A 4 8.39 -12.93 2.84
C SER A 4 8.98 -11.89 1.87
N ILE A 5 8.24 -10.79 1.63
CA ILE A 5 8.71 -9.65 0.83
C ILE A 5 10.00 -9.03 1.41
N MET A 6 10.23 -9.21 2.70
CA MET A 6 11.37 -8.66 3.42
C MET A 6 12.71 -9.10 2.85
N TYR A 7 12.81 -10.35 2.36
CA TYR A 7 14.04 -10.84 1.71
C TYR A 7 14.40 -10.03 0.47
N TRP A 8 13.41 -9.68 -0.35
CA TRP A 8 13.63 -8.84 -1.50
C TRP A 8 13.92 -7.39 -1.12
N ALA A 9 13.12 -6.82 -0.22
CA ALA A 9 13.24 -5.42 0.18
C ALA A 9 14.63 -5.10 0.75
N ARG A 10 15.13 -5.92 1.67
CA ARG A 10 16.49 -5.78 2.22
C ARG A 10 17.59 -6.02 1.17
N TYR A 11 17.38 -6.96 0.28
CA TYR A 11 18.36 -7.22 -0.78
C TYR A 11 18.52 -6.04 -1.74
N VAL A 12 17.44 -5.30 -2.02
CA VAL A 12 17.47 -4.15 -2.95
C VAL A 12 17.59 -2.79 -2.24
N GLU A 13 17.69 -2.79 -0.91
CA GLU A 13 17.78 -1.59 -0.09
C GLU A 13 18.87 -0.63 -0.62
N SER A 14 18.52 0.65 -0.75
CA SER A 14 19.38 1.72 -1.29
C SER A 14 19.80 1.57 -2.77
N HIS A 15 19.24 0.60 -3.51
CA HIS A 15 19.61 0.33 -4.89
C HIS A 15 18.45 0.43 -5.88
N THR A 16 18.00 1.64 -6.21
CA THR A 16 16.85 1.91 -7.11
C THR A 16 16.96 1.23 -8.49
N LYS A 17 18.17 1.14 -9.05
CA LYS A 17 18.41 0.43 -10.33
C LYS A 17 18.15 -1.07 -10.21
N LEU A 18 18.48 -1.66 -9.06
CA LEU A 18 18.30 -3.08 -8.79
C LEU A 18 16.81 -3.40 -8.61
N THR A 19 16.10 -2.59 -7.85
CA THR A 19 14.64 -2.63 -7.67
C THR A 19 13.94 -2.67 -9.02
N ARG A 20 14.14 -1.64 -9.84
CA ARG A 20 13.50 -1.50 -11.16
C ARG A 20 13.81 -2.67 -12.11
N LYS A 21 15.07 -3.17 -12.13
CA LYS A 21 15.45 -4.28 -12.99
C LYS A 21 14.84 -5.60 -12.54
N SER A 22 14.74 -5.84 -11.22
CA SER A 22 14.12 -7.06 -10.68
C SER A 22 12.60 -7.08 -10.92
N GLU A 23 11.92 -5.97 -10.73
CA GLU A 23 10.50 -5.83 -11.06
C GLU A 23 10.24 -6.12 -12.55
N LYS A 24 10.99 -5.47 -13.43
CA LYS A 24 10.88 -5.70 -14.87
C LYS A 24 11.14 -7.16 -15.27
N ALA A 25 12.10 -7.83 -14.62
CA ALA A 25 12.41 -9.23 -14.90
C ALA A 25 11.24 -10.15 -14.50
N VAL A 26 10.59 -9.90 -13.38
CA VAL A 26 9.41 -10.66 -12.91
C VAL A 26 8.17 -10.36 -13.77
N ASP A 27 7.92 -9.10 -14.07
CA ASP A 27 6.77 -8.68 -14.88
C ASP A 27 6.87 -9.13 -16.35
N SER A 28 8.07 -9.39 -16.84
CA SER A 28 8.34 -9.94 -18.20
C SER A 28 8.55 -11.46 -18.21
N ASP A 29 8.12 -12.19 -17.18
CA ASP A 29 8.21 -13.66 -17.04
C ASP A 29 9.62 -14.25 -17.23
N ARG A 30 10.67 -13.50 -16.90
CA ARG A 30 12.07 -13.94 -17.07
C ARG A 30 12.56 -14.90 -16.00
N VAL A 31 11.82 -15.16 -14.95
CA VAL A 31 12.11 -16.22 -13.97
C VAL A 31 11.53 -17.52 -14.51
N LEU A 32 12.36 -18.30 -15.16
CA LEU A 32 11.97 -19.50 -15.90
C LEU A 32 11.72 -20.71 -14.97
N LYS A 33 12.46 -20.79 -13.87
CA LYS A 33 12.35 -21.85 -12.87
C LYS A 33 12.55 -21.26 -11.48
N PHE A 34 11.73 -21.72 -10.53
CA PHE A 34 11.87 -21.35 -9.12
C PHE A 34 11.50 -22.54 -8.25
N VAL A 35 12.38 -22.89 -7.32
CA VAL A 35 12.17 -23.95 -6.33
C VAL A 35 12.63 -23.43 -4.97
N LEU A 36 11.77 -23.50 -3.99
CA LEU A 36 12.09 -23.23 -2.58
C LEU A 36 12.15 -24.58 -1.85
N ASP A 37 13.34 -24.97 -1.43
CA ASP A 37 13.53 -26.07 -0.50
C ASP A 37 13.34 -25.52 0.91
N LYS A 38 12.29 -26.00 1.59
CA LYS A 38 11.91 -25.53 2.92
C LYS A 38 12.79 -26.14 4.01
N GLU A 39 13.26 -27.38 3.83
CA GLU A 39 14.07 -28.10 4.79
C GLU A 39 15.49 -27.49 4.86
N PHE A 40 16.10 -27.28 3.72
CA PHE A 40 17.43 -26.67 3.62
C PHE A 40 17.40 -25.13 3.53
N ARG A 41 16.22 -24.52 3.44
CA ARG A 41 16.00 -23.07 3.30
C ARG A 41 16.80 -22.46 2.12
N VAL A 42 16.77 -23.17 1.00
CA VAL A 42 17.51 -22.78 -0.21
C VAL A 42 16.53 -22.50 -1.35
N ILE A 43 16.70 -21.34 -1.98
CA ILE A 43 16.02 -21.03 -3.23
C ILE A 43 16.95 -21.35 -4.39
N THR A 44 16.46 -22.13 -5.32
CA THR A 44 17.12 -22.37 -6.62
C THR A 44 16.22 -21.82 -7.73
N ALA A 45 16.77 -20.92 -8.55
CA ALA A 45 16.04 -20.31 -9.65
C ALA A 45 16.87 -20.25 -10.94
N VAL A 46 16.17 -20.15 -12.08
CA VAL A 46 16.77 -19.87 -13.39
C VAL A 46 16.15 -18.60 -13.92
N VAL A 47 16.98 -17.57 -14.17
CA VAL A 47 16.53 -16.26 -14.60
C VAL A 47 17.18 -15.87 -15.92
N GLN A 48 16.34 -15.49 -16.89
CA GLN A 48 16.79 -15.07 -18.23
C GLN A 48 17.42 -13.68 -18.21
N ALA A 49 18.49 -13.50 -18.95
CA ALA A 49 19.17 -12.20 -19.12
C ALA A 49 18.27 -11.18 -19.82
N SER A 50 18.52 -9.89 -19.56
CA SER A 50 17.71 -8.80 -20.11
C SER A 50 17.85 -8.56 -21.61
N MET A 51 19.01 -8.93 -22.21
CA MET A 51 19.37 -8.56 -23.59
C MET A 51 20.01 -9.73 -24.38
N ARG A 52 20.02 -10.93 -23.85
CA ARG A 52 20.59 -12.12 -24.49
C ARG A 52 19.68 -13.32 -24.21
N ASP A 53 19.71 -14.30 -25.12
CA ASP A 53 19.01 -15.58 -24.95
C ASP A 53 19.76 -16.53 -23.97
N THR A 54 20.36 -15.95 -22.94
CA THR A 54 21.11 -16.66 -21.92
C THR A 54 20.36 -16.63 -20.63
N SER A 55 20.31 -17.74 -19.91
CA SER A 55 19.74 -17.83 -18.57
C SER A 55 20.83 -18.16 -17.55
N TYR A 56 20.65 -17.65 -16.33
CA TYR A 56 21.60 -17.82 -15.23
C TYR A 56 20.96 -18.59 -14.10
N LYS A 57 21.68 -19.54 -13.54
CA LYS A 57 21.29 -20.20 -12.30
C LYS A 57 21.55 -19.27 -11.12
N VAL A 58 20.61 -19.28 -10.20
CA VAL A 58 20.63 -18.48 -8.97
C VAL A 58 20.41 -19.43 -7.80
N GLN A 59 21.24 -19.33 -6.77
CA GLN A 59 21.03 -19.99 -5.49
C GLN A 59 21.04 -18.96 -4.37
N ILE A 60 20.10 -19.07 -3.41
CA ILE A 60 19.96 -18.15 -2.29
C ILE A 60 19.76 -18.98 -1.04
N PHE A 61 20.61 -18.78 -0.05
CA PHE A 61 20.53 -19.41 1.26
C PHE A 61 19.89 -18.43 2.25
N LEU A 62 18.77 -18.82 2.84
CA LEU A 62 18.02 -18.01 3.80
C LEU A 62 18.53 -18.23 5.22
N GLU A 63 18.47 -17.21 6.08
CA GLU A 63 18.77 -17.35 7.50
C GLU A 63 17.64 -18.12 8.26
N ASN A 64 17.96 -18.65 9.45
CA ASN A 64 17.02 -19.39 10.29
C ASN A 64 15.90 -18.50 10.85
N GLU A 65 14.72 -19.10 11.14
CA GLU A 65 13.50 -18.36 11.51
C GLU A 65 13.59 -17.59 12.82
N GLU A 66 14.37 -18.09 13.79
CA GLU A 66 14.53 -17.46 15.10
C GLU A 66 15.11 -16.05 15.05
N ASN A 67 15.80 -15.70 13.95
CA ASN A 67 16.36 -14.36 13.67
C ASN A 67 15.88 -13.77 12.35
N SER A 68 14.76 -14.24 11.77
CA SER A 68 14.39 -13.92 10.39
C SER A 68 13.83 -12.51 10.22
N THR A 69 14.73 -11.56 10.24
CA THR A 69 14.50 -10.16 9.83
C THR A 69 14.44 -10.00 8.30
N GLY A 70 14.26 -11.08 7.52
CA GLY A 70 14.29 -11.07 6.05
C GLY A 70 15.70 -10.99 5.45
N THR A 71 16.71 -11.39 6.20
CA THR A 71 18.11 -11.41 5.75
C THR A 71 18.45 -12.71 5.02
N ILE A 72 19.22 -12.62 3.95
CA ILE A 72 19.78 -13.79 3.27
C ILE A 72 21.18 -14.09 3.81
N LYS A 73 21.48 -15.37 4.06
CA LYS A 73 22.80 -15.81 4.51
C LYS A 73 23.86 -15.62 3.42
N SER A 74 23.54 -16.03 2.21
CA SER A 74 24.39 -15.88 1.02
C SER A 74 23.58 -16.06 -0.26
N SER A 75 24.11 -15.57 -1.38
CA SER A 75 23.53 -15.82 -2.70
C SER A 75 24.60 -15.92 -3.76
N THR A 76 24.37 -16.78 -4.74
CA THR A 76 25.22 -16.94 -5.92
C THR A 76 24.41 -16.82 -7.21
N CYS A 77 25.04 -16.29 -8.27
CA CYS A 77 24.44 -16.19 -9.59
C CYS A 77 25.54 -16.37 -10.64
N GLU A 78 25.27 -17.15 -11.69
CA GLU A 78 26.23 -17.37 -12.79
C GLU A 78 26.44 -16.16 -13.70
N CYS A 79 25.74 -15.04 -13.44
CA CYS A 79 25.94 -13.82 -14.24
C CYS A 79 27.31 -13.16 -13.96
N PRO A 80 27.80 -12.27 -14.84
CA PRO A 80 29.09 -11.58 -14.64
C PRO A 80 29.20 -10.78 -13.32
N MET A 81 28.05 -10.44 -12.69
CA MET A 81 27.97 -9.75 -11.39
C MET A 81 27.68 -10.72 -10.23
N GLY A 82 27.82 -12.02 -10.42
CA GLY A 82 27.29 -13.06 -9.54
C GLY A 82 27.86 -13.11 -8.12
N GLN A 83 29.00 -12.48 -7.87
CA GLN A 83 29.59 -12.34 -6.52
C GLN A 83 29.10 -11.08 -5.79
N PHE A 84 28.37 -10.20 -6.49
CA PHE A 84 27.81 -8.97 -5.95
C PHE A 84 26.28 -8.98 -6.02
N ARG A 85 25.63 -7.99 -5.38
CA ARG A 85 24.18 -7.82 -5.51
C ARG A 85 23.77 -7.69 -6.97
N CYS A 86 23.03 -8.65 -7.49
CA CYS A 86 22.57 -8.64 -8.89
C CYS A 86 21.06 -8.71 -9.00
N HIS A 87 20.53 -8.20 -10.12
CA HIS A 87 19.09 -8.16 -10.34
C HIS A 87 18.44 -9.53 -10.58
N HIS A 88 19.19 -10.59 -10.91
CA HIS A 88 18.66 -11.94 -11.06
C HIS A 88 18.32 -12.56 -9.70
N VAL A 89 19.18 -12.35 -8.69
CA VAL A 89 18.89 -12.73 -7.29
C VAL A 89 17.68 -11.95 -6.78
N ALA A 90 17.66 -10.62 -6.99
CA ALA A 90 16.52 -9.81 -6.61
C ALA A 90 15.21 -10.23 -7.30
N ALA A 91 15.28 -10.60 -8.60
CA ALA A 91 14.13 -11.10 -9.33
C ALA A 91 13.63 -12.45 -8.78
N ALA A 92 14.53 -13.36 -8.41
CA ALA A 92 14.15 -14.64 -7.79
C ALA A 92 13.46 -14.42 -6.43
N LEU A 93 13.94 -13.52 -5.57
CA LEU A 93 13.31 -13.18 -4.30
C LEU A 93 11.93 -12.56 -4.51
N LEU A 94 11.81 -11.60 -5.43
CA LEU A 94 10.53 -10.96 -5.74
C LEU A 94 9.53 -11.94 -6.36
N PHE A 95 9.99 -12.84 -7.22
CA PHE A 95 9.17 -13.89 -7.81
C PHE A 95 8.64 -14.85 -6.74
N GLY A 96 9.49 -15.28 -5.81
CA GLY A 96 9.10 -16.13 -4.69
C GLY A 96 8.02 -15.51 -3.82
N TYR A 97 8.06 -14.18 -3.62
CA TYR A 97 6.99 -13.44 -2.96
C TYR A 97 5.71 -13.36 -3.83
N LYS A 98 5.85 -12.93 -5.11
CA LYS A 98 4.69 -12.67 -5.97
C LYS A 98 3.97 -13.95 -6.46
N ARG A 99 4.70 -15.05 -6.66
CA ARG A 99 4.21 -16.24 -7.39
C ARG A 99 4.34 -17.57 -6.64
N ALA A 100 4.99 -17.64 -5.49
CA ALA A 100 5.13 -18.88 -4.72
C ALA A 100 3.80 -19.46 -4.25
N SER A 101 2.70 -18.70 -4.32
CA SER A 101 1.35 -19.21 -4.11
C SER A 101 0.73 -19.93 -5.34
N LYS A 102 1.39 -19.87 -6.50
CA LYS A 102 0.87 -20.50 -7.76
C LYS A 102 1.57 -21.80 -8.16
N THR A 103 2.62 -22.24 -7.46
CA THR A 103 3.49 -23.30 -7.96
C THR A 103 3.80 -24.41 -6.96
N ASP A 104 2.83 -24.90 -6.22
CA ASP A 104 2.85 -26.32 -5.83
C ASP A 104 2.34 -27.24 -6.96
N VAL A 105 2.17 -26.70 -8.17
CA VAL A 105 1.80 -27.46 -9.35
C VAL A 105 3.05 -27.61 -10.22
N LYS A 106 3.55 -28.83 -10.32
CA LYS A 106 4.46 -29.23 -11.40
C LYS A 106 3.76 -28.92 -12.74
N CYS A 107 4.04 -27.78 -13.35
CA CYS A 107 3.73 -27.58 -14.77
C CYS A 107 4.69 -28.43 -15.60
N SER A 108 4.43 -29.70 -15.68
CA SER A 108 4.99 -30.53 -16.73
C SER A 108 4.10 -30.34 -17.96
N TRP A 109 4.53 -29.55 -18.92
CA TRP A 109 4.12 -29.69 -20.30
C TRP A 109 4.69 -31.02 -20.83
N ILE A 110 4.10 -32.14 -20.39
CA ILE A 110 4.39 -33.43 -20.99
C ILE A 110 3.64 -33.39 -22.33
N LYS A 111 4.37 -33.35 -23.43
CA LYS A 111 3.84 -33.75 -24.73
C LYS A 111 3.25 -35.16 -24.54
N HIS A 112 1.94 -35.26 -24.54
CA HIS A 112 1.29 -36.56 -24.43
C HIS A 112 1.75 -37.44 -25.61
N PRO A 113 2.32 -38.63 -25.35
CA PRO A 113 2.52 -39.61 -26.40
C PRO A 113 1.14 -39.91 -27.05
N LYS A 114 1.10 -40.05 -28.36
CA LYS A 114 -0.16 -40.33 -29.12
C LYS A 114 -0.86 -41.64 -28.77
N SER A 115 -0.38 -42.36 -27.75
CA SER A 115 -0.88 -43.65 -27.29
C SER A 115 -1.27 -43.72 -25.83
N ALA A 116 -1.56 -42.60 -25.17
CA ALA A 116 -2.09 -42.66 -23.81
C ALA A 116 -3.52 -43.14 -23.79
N PRO A 117 -3.90 -44.10 -22.89
CA PRO A 117 -5.28 -44.57 -22.77
C PRO A 117 -6.19 -43.36 -22.41
N PRO A 118 -7.48 -43.38 -22.81
CA PRO A 118 -8.40 -42.30 -22.48
C PRO A 118 -8.44 -42.14 -20.97
N LYS A 119 -8.16 -40.93 -20.49
CA LYS A 119 -8.28 -40.59 -19.08
C LYS A 119 -9.72 -40.81 -18.65
N ALA A 120 -9.91 -41.40 -17.46
CA ALA A 120 -11.19 -41.49 -16.81
C ALA A 120 -11.92 -40.14 -16.91
N ILE A 121 -13.22 -40.17 -17.12
CA ILE A 121 -14.06 -38.98 -17.26
C ILE A 121 -13.86 -38.14 -16.00
N THR A 122 -13.11 -37.08 -16.13
CA THR A 122 -12.94 -36.07 -15.06
C THR A 122 -14.21 -35.22 -15.01
N THR A 123 -14.74 -35.03 -13.83
CA THR A 123 -15.91 -34.18 -13.63
C THR A 123 -15.55 -32.74 -13.95
N MET A 124 -16.54 -31.92 -14.33
CA MET A 124 -16.31 -30.47 -14.54
C MET A 124 -15.68 -29.81 -13.31
N GLY A 125 -15.98 -30.26 -12.09
CA GLY A 125 -15.39 -29.80 -10.85
C GLY A 125 -13.90 -30.17 -10.69
N GLU A 126 -13.43 -31.28 -11.26
CA GLU A 126 -12.01 -31.66 -11.28
C GLU A 126 -11.23 -30.93 -12.38
N MET A 127 -11.87 -30.67 -13.53
CA MET A 127 -11.27 -29.86 -14.61
C MET A 127 -11.22 -28.37 -14.26
N TYR A 128 -12.23 -27.88 -13.55
CA TYR A 128 -12.37 -26.50 -13.12
C TYR A 128 -12.67 -26.50 -11.61
N PRO A 129 -11.65 -26.74 -10.75
CA PRO A 129 -11.85 -26.66 -9.31
C PRO A 129 -12.42 -25.27 -8.99
N PRO A 130 -13.36 -25.20 -8.02
CA PRO A 130 -13.91 -23.91 -7.61
C PRO A 130 -12.77 -22.93 -7.35
N ARG A 131 -12.92 -21.70 -7.83
CA ARG A 131 -11.89 -20.66 -7.68
C ARG A 131 -11.45 -20.65 -6.22
N GLN A 132 -10.15 -20.92 -6.01
CA GLN A 132 -9.59 -20.95 -4.66
C GLN A 132 -9.87 -19.60 -4.00
N ASP A 133 -10.58 -19.61 -2.87
CA ASP A 133 -10.83 -18.38 -2.14
C ASP A 133 -9.50 -17.89 -1.55
N TYR A 134 -8.95 -16.86 -2.16
CA TYR A 134 -7.70 -16.26 -1.71
C TYR A 134 -7.85 -15.40 -0.44
N ARG A 135 -9.09 -15.22 0.06
CA ARG A 135 -9.37 -14.37 1.23
C ARG A 135 -8.58 -14.83 2.44
N GLU A 136 -8.67 -16.14 2.77
CA GLU A 136 -7.97 -16.72 3.91
C GLU A 136 -6.44 -16.59 3.81
N LYS A 137 -5.89 -16.63 2.61
CA LYS A 137 -4.44 -16.53 2.37
C LYS A 137 -3.89 -15.12 2.51
N LEU A 138 -4.74 -14.11 2.45
CA LEU A 138 -4.36 -12.71 2.56
C LEU A 138 -4.55 -12.15 3.98
N VAL A 139 -5.18 -12.90 4.88
CA VAL A 139 -5.37 -12.51 6.27
C VAL A 139 -4.01 -12.27 6.95
N ILE A 140 -3.91 -11.15 7.65
CA ILE A 140 -2.69 -10.72 8.33
C ILE A 140 -2.99 -10.61 9.82
N CYS A 141 -2.13 -11.19 10.67
CA CYS A 141 -2.25 -11.04 12.13
C CYS A 141 -1.82 -9.65 12.61
N SER A 142 -2.28 -9.27 13.79
CA SER A 142 -2.02 -7.96 14.40
C SER A 142 -0.53 -7.65 14.55
N GLU A 143 0.29 -8.62 14.91
CA GLU A 143 1.74 -8.45 15.05
C GLU A 143 2.38 -8.03 13.72
N LYS A 144 1.95 -8.64 12.61
CA LYS A 144 2.44 -8.29 11.27
C LYS A 144 1.93 -6.94 10.77
N ILE A 145 0.76 -6.52 11.20
CA ILE A 145 0.24 -5.17 10.89
C ILE A 145 1.15 -4.13 11.55
N ILE A 146 1.43 -4.29 12.84
CA ILE A 146 2.31 -3.40 13.61
C ILE A 146 3.73 -3.41 13.04
N GLU A 147 4.30 -4.59 12.78
CA GLU A 147 5.62 -4.75 12.16
C GLU A 147 5.68 -4.03 10.80
N THR A 148 4.65 -4.18 9.97
CA THR A 148 4.58 -3.54 8.65
C THR A 148 4.54 -2.02 8.79
N ALA A 149 3.75 -1.49 9.71
CA ALA A 149 3.68 -0.06 9.96
C ALA A 149 5.04 0.50 10.39
N TRP A 150 5.74 -0.20 11.25
CA TRP A 150 7.09 0.17 11.71
C TRP A 150 8.14 0.14 10.59
N LEU A 151 8.19 -0.94 9.84
CA LEU A 151 9.17 -1.15 8.77
C LEU A 151 8.94 -0.23 7.56
N THR A 152 7.76 0.36 7.45
CA THR A 152 7.39 1.28 6.37
C THR A 152 7.38 2.75 6.79
N THR A 153 7.88 3.07 8.00
CA THR A 153 8.10 4.44 8.47
C THR A 153 8.99 5.19 7.46
N GLY A 154 8.80 6.51 7.34
CA GLY A 154 9.41 7.32 6.29
C GLY A 154 8.64 7.29 4.97
N GLN A 155 7.58 6.46 4.88
CA GLN A 155 6.58 6.44 3.81
C GLN A 155 7.20 6.56 2.40
N ARG A 156 7.13 7.71 1.74
CA ARG A 156 7.61 7.91 0.37
C ARG A 156 9.09 7.61 0.17
N GLU A 157 9.91 7.87 1.17
CA GLU A 157 11.35 7.63 1.13
C GLU A 157 11.68 6.15 1.34
N ASN A 158 10.71 5.38 1.82
CA ASN A 158 10.84 3.95 2.10
C ASN A 158 10.31 3.11 0.93
N SER A 159 11.20 2.39 0.26
CA SER A 159 10.85 1.52 -0.87
C SER A 159 9.87 0.40 -0.51
N LEU A 160 9.91 -0.09 0.75
CA LEU A 160 8.99 -1.10 1.23
C LEU A 160 7.56 -0.56 1.31
N TRP A 161 7.38 0.70 1.72
CA TRP A 161 6.07 1.33 1.75
C TRP A 161 5.40 1.34 0.37
N ALA A 162 6.16 1.69 -0.68
CA ALA A 162 5.67 1.66 -2.04
C ALA A 162 5.30 0.22 -2.49
N ALA A 163 6.10 -0.76 -2.11
CA ALA A 163 5.86 -2.17 -2.42
C ALA A 163 4.61 -2.72 -1.70
N VAL A 164 4.44 -2.41 -0.42
CA VAL A 164 3.29 -2.88 0.38
C VAL A 164 1.98 -2.26 -0.12
N ARG A 165 1.99 -1.02 -0.58
CA ARG A 165 0.81 -0.34 -1.14
C ARG A 165 0.32 -0.93 -2.47
N LYS A 166 1.22 -1.57 -3.20
CA LYS A 166 0.91 -2.09 -4.53
C LYS A 166 -0.18 -3.16 -4.48
N LEU A 167 -1.17 -3.05 -5.36
CA LEU A 167 -2.34 -3.93 -5.43
C LEU A 167 -3.26 -3.92 -4.19
N ARG A 168 -3.12 -2.94 -3.30
CA ARG A 168 -4.03 -2.71 -2.18
C ARG A 168 -4.85 -1.45 -2.41
N ILE A 169 -6.07 -1.43 -1.89
CA ILE A 169 -6.86 -0.21 -1.83
C ILE A 169 -6.36 0.58 -0.60
N THR A 170 -5.83 1.77 -0.84
CA THR A 170 -5.31 2.62 0.23
C THR A 170 -6.27 3.75 0.57
N ALA A 171 -6.23 4.25 1.82
CA ALA A 171 -7.18 5.23 2.35
C ALA A 171 -7.36 6.46 1.44
N SER A 172 -6.31 6.93 0.78
CA SER A 172 -6.38 8.01 -0.20
C SER A 172 -7.25 7.72 -1.43
N ASN A 173 -7.67 6.48 -1.63
CA ASN A 173 -8.56 6.05 -2.71
C ASN A 173 -9.94 5.56 -2.19
N PHE A 174 -10.17 5.53 -0.89
CA PHE A 174 -11.39 4.98 -0.30
C PHE A 174 -12.64 5.69 -0.82
N GLY A 175 -12.69 7.02 -0.83
CA GLY A 175 -13.83 7.77 -1.34
C GLY A 175 -14.17 7.42 -2.79
N GLN A 176 -13.16 7.28 -3.64
CA GLN A 176 -13.37 6.92 -5.05
C GLN A 176 -13.85 5.48 -5.22
N VAL A 177 -13.36 4.56 -4.39
CA VAL A 177 -13.82 3.15 -4.39
C VAL A 177 -15.25 3.08 -3.87
N ILE A 178 -15.59 3.78 -2.78
CA ILE A 178 -16.96 3.87 -2.26
C ILE A 178 -17.90 4.45 -3.34
N GLY A 179 -17.46 5.50 -4.03
CA GLY A 179 -18.20 6.04 -5.17
C GLY A 179 -18.36 5.04 -6.33
N ALA A 180 -17.37 4.21 -6.60
CA ALA A 180 -17.47 3.15 -7.60
C ALA A 180 -18.44 2.04 -7.20
N ILE A 181 -18.44 1.66 -5.92
CA ILE A 181 -19.39 0.69 -5.34
C ILE A 181 -20.82 1.21 -5.48
N ARG A 182 -21.08 2.47 -5.07
CA ARG A 182 -22.42 3.10 -5.20
C ARG A 182 -22.93 3.12 -6.65
N ARG A 183 -22.02 3.33 -7.61
CA ARG A 183 -22.35 3.33 -9.05
C ARG A 183 -22.32 1.95 -9.70
N ASN A 184 -21.98 0.90 -8.94
CA ASN A 184 -21.74 -0.46 -9.43
C ASN A 184 -20.85 -0.49 -10.69
N ARG A 185 -19.77 0.33 -10.69
CA ARG A 185 -18.91 0.49 -11.87
C ARG A 185 -17.47 0.78 -11.49
N LEU A 186 -16.54 -0.09 -11.93
CA LEU A 186 -15.10 0.16 -11.91
C LEU A 186 -14.68 0.89 -13.19
N SER A 187 -14.36 2.18 -13.10
CA SER A 187 -13.87 2.93 -14.25
C SER A 187 -12.42 2.58 -14.59
N VAL A 188 -12.04 2.73 -15.86
CA VAL A 188 -10.65 2.52 -16.31
C VAL A 188 -9.67 3.43 -15.56
N SER A 189 -10.07 4.68 -15.28
CA SER A 189 -9.23 5.63 -14.54
C SER A 189 -9.01 5.20 -13.10
N LEU A 190 -10.04 4.72 -12.39
CA LEU A 190 -9.91 4.20 -11.04
C LEU A 190 -9.04 2.93 -11.02
N LYS A 191 -9.27 1.99 -11.95
CA LYS A 191 -8.42 0.79 -12.08
C LYS A 191 -6.95 1.16 -12.25
N LYS A 192 -6.63 2.08 -13.16
CA LYS A 192 -5.25 2.57 -13.37
C LYS A 192 -4.67 3.22 -12.10
N ARG A 193 -5.48 3.96 -11.34
CA ARG A 193 -5.07 4.59 -10.07
C ARG A 193 -4.75 3.54 -9.01
N LEU A 194 -5.61 2.55 -8.81
CA LEU A 194 -5.38 1.46 -7.86
C LEU A 194 -4.14 0.62 -8.22
N LEU A 195 -3.80 0.53 -9.49
CA LEU A 195 -2.58 -0.11 -9.99
C LEU A 195 -1.33 0.78 -9.91
N SER A 196 -1.46 2.02 -9.43
CA SER A 196 -0.37 3.01 -9.43
C SER A 196 0.24 3.22 -10.83
N ALA A 197 -0.58 3.09 -11.89
CA ALA A 197 -0.15 3.18 -13.28
C ALA A 197 0.02 4.62 -13.78
N TYR A 198 -0.24 5.62 -12.91
CA TYR A 198 -0.04 7.04 -13.23
C TYR A 198 1.21 7.58 -12.51
N ASN A 199 2.08 8.24 -13.26
CA ASN A 199 3.08 9.10 -12.66
C ASN A 199 2.46 10.50 -12.46
N LEU A 200 1.99 10.76 -11.22
CA LEU A 200 1.37 12.03 -10.84
C LEU A 200 2.38 13.02 -10.25
N GLU A 201 3.62 12.60 -10.02
CA GLU A 201 4.64 13.39 -9.33
C GLU A 201 4.92 14.74 -9.99
N LYS A 202 4.76 14.84 -11.32
CA LYS A 202 5.00 16.09 -12.07
C LYS A 202 3.86 17.11 -11.97
N ARG A 203 2.73 16.78 -11.33
CA ARG A 203 1.63 17.73 -11.17
C ARG A 203 1.95 18.79 -10.14
N ALA A 204 1.75 20.05 -10.47
CA ALA A 204 2.04 21.19 -9.59
C ALA A 204 1.36 21.05 -8.20
N SER A 205 0.13 20.56 -8.16
CA SER A 205 -0.60 20.33 -6.90
C SER A 205 0.04 19.24 -6.02
N ILE A 206 0.60 18.19 -6.63
CA ILE A 206 1.29 17.12 -5.90
C ILE A 206 2.64 17.64 -5.39
N GLN A 207 3.41 18.30 -6.24
CA GLN A 207 4.69 18.89 -5.84
C GLN A 207 4.51 19.93 -4.72
N TRP A 208 3.47 20.74 -4.81
CA TRP A 208 3.12 21.70 -3.78
C TRP A 208 2.87 21.03 -2.43
N GLY A 209 2.00 20.03 -2.40
CA GLY A 209 1.72 19.26 -1.19
C GLY A 209 2.99 18.69 -0.55
N LEU A 210 3.84 18.05 -1.37
CA LEU A 210 5.08 17.44 -0.92
C LEU A 210 6.08 18.45 -0.34
N THR A 211 6.20 19.62 -1.00
CA THR A 211 7.13 20.67 -0.57
C THR A 211 6.70 21.30 0.75
N HIS A 212 5.38 21.42 1.00
CA HIS A 212 4.86 22.17 2.14
C HIS A 212 4.35 21.31 3.30
N GLU A 213 4.22 19.97 3.12
CA GLU A 213 3.76 19.07 4.17
C GLU A 213 4.61 19.17 5.43
N LYS A 214 5.95 19.21 5.28
CA LYS A 214 6.86 19.39 6.42
C LYS A 214 6.64 20.71 7.14
N SER A 215 6.53 21.81 6.39
CA SER A 215 6.28 23.13 6.99
C SER A 215 4.95 23.15 7.75
N ALA A 216 3.91 22.53 7.21
CA ALA A 216 2.61 22.44 7.88
C ALA A 216 2.69 21.62 9.18
N LYS A 217 3.41 20.50 9.19
CA LYS A 217 3.67 19.69 10.40
C LYS A 217 4.47 20.49 11.43
N ASP A 218 5.53 21.18 11.01
CA ASP A 218 6.37 21.98 11.89
C ASP A 218 5.58 23.13 12.53
N ASP A 219 4.73 23.82 11.76
CA ASP A 219 3.85 24.88 12.27
C ASP A 219 2.81 24.34 13.24
N TYR A 220 2.19 23.19 12.94
CA TYR A 220 1.27 22.52 13.83
C TYR A 220 1.95 22.15 15.15
N CYS A 221 3.09 21.48 15.12
CA CYS A 221 3.86 21.10 16.31
C CYS A 221 4.26 22.31 17.16
N LYS A 222 4.76 23.37 16.50
CA LYS A 222 5.22 24.59 17.18
C LYS A 222 4.08 25.32 17.87
N LEU A 223 2.92 25.44 17.21
CA LEU A 223 1.78 26.18 17.74
C LEU A 223 0.99 25.37 18.77
N SER A 224 1.04 24.04 18.72
CA SER A 224 0.28 23.17 19.61
C SER A 224 1.12 22.56 20.75
N GLU A 225 2.40 22.79 20.77
CA GLU A 225 3.35 22.22 21.75
C GLU A 225 3.31 20.67 21.82
N VAL A 226 3.10 20.03 20.67
CA VAL A 226 3.10 18.56 20.53
C VAL A 226 4.23 18.10 19.63
N SER A 227 4.48 16.79 19.62
CA SER A 227 5.34 16.14 18.64
C SER A 227 4.55 15.17 17.77
N ILE A 228 5.05 14.92 16.56
CA ILE A 228 4.48 13.94 15.65
C ILE A 228 5.44 12.76 15.54
N LEU A 229 4.96 11.57 15.88
CA LEU A 229 5.69 10.32 15.67
C LEU A 229 5.37 9.82 14.25
N GLU A 230 6.40 9.70 13.42
CA GLU A 230 6.25 9.15 12.08
C GLU A 230 5.78 7.70 12.10
N THR A 231 4.96 7.33 11.13
CA THR A 231 4.47 5.98 10.96
C THR A 231 4.41 5.61 9.48
N GLY A 232 4.29 4.31 9.20
CA GLY A 232 4.18 3.78 7.86
C GLY A 232 2.76 3.42 7.46
N ILE A 233 2.60 2.30 6.76
CA ILE A 233 1.29 1.81 6.32
C ILE A 233 0.70 0.81 7.32
N TRP A 234 -0.49 1.09 7.78
CA TRP A 234 -1.33 0.21 8.60
C TRP A 234 -2.25 -0.59 7.69
N LEU A 235 -2.20 -1.90 7.80
CA LEU A 235 -3.00 -2.80 6.99
C LEU A 235 -4.24 -3.25 7.77
N HIS A 236 -5.34 -3.45 7.07
CA HIS A 236 -6.48 -4.17 7.59
C HIS A 236 -6.16 -5.67 7.65
N GLU A 237 -6.74 -6.42 8.60
CA GLU A 237 -6.55 -7.88 8.73
C GLU A 237 -6.83 -8.66 7.45
N SER A 238 -7.75 -8.21 6.60
CA SER A 238 -8.00 -8.80 5.28
C SER A 238 -6.80 -8.75 4.32
N GLY A 239 -5.76 -7.99 4.63
CA GLY A 239 -4.58 -7.82 3.80
C GLY A 239 -4.76 -7.01 2.51
N VAL A 240 -5.98 -6.50 2.21
CA VAL A 240 -6.28 -5.80 0.94
C VAL A 240 -6.51 -4.30 1.09
N LEU A 241 -6.74 -3.81 2.32
CA LEU A 241 -6.87 -2.38 2.61
C LEU A 241 -5.64 -1.90 3.38
N GLY A 242 -5.29 -0.63 3.22
CA GLY A 242 -4.19 -0.01 3.93
C GLY A 242 -4.38 1.50 4.11
N ALA A 243 -3.80 2.05 5.17
CA ALA A 243 -3.81 3.47 5.48
C ALA A 243 -2.45 3.94 5.97
N SER A 244 -2.06 5.15 5.58
CA SER A 244 -0.82 5.79 6.06
C SER A 244 -1.19 7.19 6.53
N PRO A 245 -1.50 7.38 7.82
CA PRO A 245 -1.64 8.73 8.38
C PRO A 245 -0.31 9.45 8.36
N ASP A 246 -0.34 10.77 8.44
CA ASP A 246 0.88 11.59 8.40
C ASP A 246 1.68 11.55 9.71
N GLY A 247 1.14 10.91 10.76
CA GLY A 247 1.79 10.58 12.00
C GLY A 247 0.83 10.37 13.16
N PHE A 248 1.39 9.96 14.31
CA PHE A 248 0.71 9.94 15.60
C PHE A 248 1.04 11.21 16.38
N VAL A 249 0.04 11.81 17.00
CA VAL A 249 0.22 13.01 17.82
C VAL A 249 0.60 12.59 19.24
N GLN A 250 1.70 13.14 19.76
CA GLN A 250 2.16 12.92 21.13
C GLN A 250 1.97 14.21 21.95
N GLY A 251 1.03 14.17 22.88
CA GLY A 251 0.60 15.30 23.71
C GLY A 251 -0.77 15.85 23.28
N ASP A 252 -1.31 16.78 24.07
CA ASP A 252 -2.55 17.48 23.77
C ASP A 252 -2.27 18.82 23.10
N PRO A 253 -2.83 19.09 21.90
CA PRO A 253 -2.64 20.35 21.21
C PRO A 253 -3.14 21.53 22.05
N LYS A 254 -2.24 22.48 22.33
CA LYS A 254 -2.52 23.72 23.05
C LYS A 254 -2.46 24.90 22.08
N HIS A 255 -3.07 26.00 22.49
CA HIS A 255 -2.98 27.28 21.79
C HIS A 255 -3.49 27.30 20.33
N LEU A 256 -3.94 26.17 19.78
CA LEU A 256 -4.55 26.12 18.45
C LEU A 256 -6.05 26.40 18.51
N LYS A 257 -6.53 27.11 17.50
CA LYS A 257 -7.96 27.14 17.20
C LYS A 257 -8.34 25.82 16.51
N ILE A 258 -9.09 24.98 17.22
CA ILE A 258 -9.54 23.68 16.73
C ILE A 258 -11.03 23.74 16.45
N HIS A 259 -11.42 23.37 15.26
CA HIS A 259 -12.81 23.18 14.85
C HIS A 259 -13.23 21.76 15.18
N LEU A 260 -14.14 21.61 16.15
CA LEU A 260 -14.60 20.28 16.55
C LEU A 260 -15.69 19.79 15.60
N GLN A 261 -15.46 18.66 14.99
CA GLN A 261 -16.44 17.94 14.18
C GLN A 261 -16.84 16.65 14.91
N GLY A 262 -17.91 16.74 15.68
CA GLY A 262 -18.41 15.67 16.55
C GLY A 262 -18.84 16.21 17.91
N LYS A 263 -19.44 15.35 18.74
CA LYS A 263 -20.10 15.76 19.99
C LYS A 263 -19.18 15.80 21.22
N VAL A 264 -17.96 15.31 21.13
CA VAL A 264 -17.04 15.15 22.28
C VAL A 264 -15.68 15.68 21.92
N SER A 265 -15.11 16.52 22.79
CA SER A 265 -13.69 16.90 22.68
C SER A 265 -12.82 15.72 23.12
N ALA A 266 -11.97 15.26 22.23
CA ALA A 266 -10.99 14.21 22.50
C ALA A 266 -9.60 14.70 22.09
N SER A 267 -8.56 14.17 22.72
CA SER A 267 -7.18 14.38 22.27
C SER A 267 -6.96 13.67 20.94
N PRO A 268 -6.24 14.25 19.99
CA PRO A 268 -5.99 13.63 18.70
C PRO A 268 -5.01 12.47 18.85
N ASP A 269 -5.33 11.36 18.20
CA ASP A 269 -4.44 10.20 18.13
C ASP A 269 -3.52 10.30 16.90
N ILE A 270 -4.08 10.73 15.77
CA ILE A 270 -3.37 10.84 14.48
C ILE A 270 -3.55 12.21 13.84
N ILE A 271 -2.69 12.50 12.90
CA ILE A 271 -2.75 13.70 12.07
C ILE A 271 -2.80 13.36 10.59
N GLU A 272 -3.59 14.14 9.84
CA GLU A 272 -3.59 14.16 8.37
C GLU A 272 -3.47 15.60 7.88
N VAL A 273 -2.48 15.89 7.03
CA VAL A 273 -2.15 17.23 6.56
C VAL A 273 -2.57 17.43 5.12
N LYS A 274 -3.17 18.56 4.81
CA LYS A 274 -3.47 18.99 3.44
C LYS A 274 -2.97 20.39 3.17
N CYS A 275 -2.16 20.51 2.11
CA CYS A 275 -1.67 21.81 1.60
C CYS A 275 -2.34 22.05 0.22
N PRO A 276 -3.54 22.64 0.16
CA PRO A 276 -4.29 22.77 -1.08
C PRO A 276 -3.66 23.79 -2.03
N PHE A 277 -3.17 23.33 -3.19
CA PHE A 277 -2.57 24.19 -4.22
C PHE A 277 -3.53 25.29 -4.72
N SER A 278 -4.82 24.98 -4.82
CA SER A 278 -5.84 25.94 -5.24
C SER A 278 -6.01 27.11 -4.27
N ALA A 279 -5.73 26.90 -2.98
CA ALA A 279 -5.85 27.90 -1.93
C ALA A 279 -4.51 28.53 -1.51
N ARG A 280 -3.42 28.27 -2.21
CA ARG A 280 -2.04 28.63 -1.80
C ARG A 280 -1.78 30.11 -1.53
N ALA A 281 -2.60 31.01 -2.09
CA ALA A 281 -2.46 32.45 -1.97
C ALA A 281 -3.60 33.11 -1.17
N MET A 282 -4.43 32.32 -0.45
CA MET A 282 -5.57 32.83 0.31
C MET A 282 -5.69 32.14 1.66
N SER A 283 -6.49 32.72 2.55
CA SER A 283 -6.84 32.05 3.79
C SER A 283 -7.78 30.85 3.53
N ILE A 284 -7.81 29.90 4.44
CA ILE A 284 -8.64 28.71 4.30
C ILE A 284 -10.13 29.10 4.36
N LYS A 285 -10.50 30.12 5.14
CA LYS A 285 -11.86 30.64 5.17
C LYS A 285 -12.27 31.28 3.85
N ASP A 286 -11.37 32.05 3.24
CA ASP A 286 -11.61 32.60 1.90
C ASP A 286 -11.73 31.50 0.85
N ALA A 287 -10.95 30.41 0.98
CA ALA A 287 -11.03 29.25 0.10
C ALA A 287 -12.41 28.56 0.19
N CYS A 288 -12.97 28.42 1.40
CA CYS A 288 -14.32 27.88 1.57
C CYS A 288 -15.39 28.70 0.83
N THR A 289 -15.23 30.01 0.76
CA THR A 289 -16.18 30.92 0.12
C THR A 289 -15.96 31.03 -1.40
N ASN A 290 -14.68 31.11 -1.82
CA ASN A 290 -14.34 31.53 -3.18
C ASN A 290 -14.05 30.33 -4.12
N LEU A 291 -13.71 29.16 -3.57
CA LEU A 291 -13.40 28.00 -4.41
C LEU A 291 -14.60 27.06 -4.51
N LYS A 292 -15.05 26.86 -5.73
CA LYS A 292 -16.07 25.85 -6.00
C LYS A 292 -15.56 24.47 -5.62
N ASP A 293 -16.40 23.70 -4.98
CA ASP A 293 -16.11 22.31 -4.57
C ASP A 293 -14.89 22.18 -3.62
N PHE A 294 -14.59 23.22 -2.81
CA PHE A 294 -13.59 23.11 -1.76
C PHE A 294 -14.05 22.08 -0.74
N PHE A 295 -13.11 21.30 -0.22
CA PHE A 295 -13.41 20.14 0.64
C PHE A 295 -13.87 20.52 2.05
N LEU A 296 -13.64 21.77 2.49
CA LEU A 296 -14.21 22.31 3.71
C LEU A 296 -15.43 23.16 3.41
N GLU A 297 -16.30 23.26 4.40
CA GLU A 297 -17.41 24.20 4.45
C GLU A 297 -17.42 24.91 5.80
N CYS A 298 -17.94 26.13 5.80
CA CYS A 298 -18.10 26.94 7.01
C CYS A 298 -19.59 27.02 7.32
N ASP A 299 -19.96 26.68 8.55
CA ASP A 299 -21.34 26.83 9.00
C ASP A 299 -21.71 28.28 9.34
N SER A 300 -22.94 28.51 9.76
CA SER A 300 -23.46 29.83 10.14
C SER A 300 -22.76 30.46 11.33
N GLU A 301 -22.10 29.63 12.16
CA GLU A 301 -21.36 30.08 13.35
C GLU A 301 -19.87 30.33 13.05
N GLY A 302 -19.44 30.08 11.81
CA GLY A 302 -18.05 30.23 11.37
C GLY A 302 -17.16 29.04 11.74
N VAL A 303 -17.75 27.91 12.09
CA VAL A 303 -17.03 26.64 12.34
C VAL A 303 -16.75 25.93 11.02
N LEU A 304 -15.53 25.47 10.85
CA LEU A 304 -15.11 24.75 9.66
C LEU A 304 -15.35 23.24 9.82
N HIS A 305 -15.92 22.64 8.79
CA HIS A 305 -16.21 21.22 8.72
C HIS A 305 -15.62 20.61 7.45
N LEU A 306 -15.09 19.39 7.57
CA LEU A 306 -14.76 18.58 6.40
C LEU A 306 -16.03 17.95 5.84
N ARG A 307 -16.29 18.15 4.53
CA ARG A 307 -17.48 17.58 3.89
C ARG A 307 -17.45 16.07 3.93
N GLU A 308 -18.47 15.45 4.52
CA GLU A 308 -18.56 13.99 4.70
C GLU A 308 -18.65 13.22 3.38
N ASN A 309 -19.12 13.86 2.31
CA ASN A 309 -19.17 13.27 0.97
C ASN A 309 -17.86 13.42 0.19
N HIS A 310 -16.84 14.09 0.73
CA HIS A 310 -15.55 14.29 0.10
C HIS A 310 -14.61 13.10 0.30
N ASP A 311 -13.72 12.85 -0.66
CA ASP A 311 -12.72 11.75 -0.59
C ASP A 311 -11.84 11.82 0.68
N TYR A 312 -11.56 13.02 1.19
CA TYR A 312 -10.75 13.21 2.40
C TYR A 312 -11.45 12.73 3.67
N TRP A 313 -12.78 12.88 3.77
CA TRP A 313 -13.52 12.29 4.88
C TRP A 313 -13.33 10.79 4.94
N HIS A 314 -13.52 10.13 3.81
CA HIS A 314 -13.34 8.68 3.70
C HIS A 314 -11.89 8.26 3.94
N GLN A 315 -10.91 9.11 3.59
CA GLN A 315 -9.51 8.88 3.89
C GLN A 315 -9.26 8.88 5.40
N VAL A 316 -9.71 9.92 6.10
CA VAL A 316 -9.54 10.08 7.55
C VAL A 316 -10.24 8.95 8.31
N GLN A 317 -11.51 8.67 7.99
CA GLN A 317 -12.23 7.57 8.62
C GLN A 317 -11.50 6.24 8.42
N GLY A 318 -11.05 5.95 7.22
CA GLY A 318 -10.27 4.76 6.95
C GLY A 318 -8.96 4.68 7.75
N GLN A 319 -8.27 5.80 7.94
CA GLN A 319 -7.09 5.87 8.78
C GLN A 319 -7.41 5.54 10.24
N LEU A 320 -8.46 6.14 10.79
CA LEU A 320 -8.91 5.90 12.17
C LEU A 320 -9.24 4.41 12.42
N TYR A 321 -9.95 3.79 11.48
CA TYR A 321 -10.29 2.36 11.60
C TYR A 321 -9.07 1.44 11.48
N LEU A 322 -8.18 1.70 10.53
CA LEU A 322 -7.04 0.81 10.28
C LEU A 322 -5.94 0.96 11.34
N THR A 323 -5.81 2.12 11.97
CA THR A 323 -4.88 2.35 13.09
C THR A 323 -5.47 1.95 14.44
N GLY A 324 -6.78 1.71 14.51
CA GLY A 324 -7.49 1.45 15.78
C GLY A 324 -7.65 2.69 16.66
N THR A 325 -7.52 3.89 16.09
CA THR A 325 -7.60 5.17 16.80
C THR A 325 -9.02 5.78 16.72
N THR A 326 -9.27 6.81 17.51
CA THR A 326 -10.62 7.39 17.67
C THR A 326 -10.71 8.81 17.18
N CYS A 327 -9.60 9.53 17.07
CA CYS A 327 -9.58 10.95 16.81
C CYS A 327 -8.42 11.36 15.89
N CYS A 328 -8.70 12.22 14.91
CA CYS A 328 -7.73 12.75 13.96
C CYS A 328 -7.77 14.27 13.93
N ASP A 329 -6.62 14.93 14.03
CA ASP A 329 -6.47 16.33 13.65
C ASP A 329 -6.21 16.42 12.14
N PHE A 330 -7.24 16.86 11.41
CA PHE A 330 -7.15 17.15 10.00
C PHE A 330 -6.67 18.59 9.80
N VAL A 331 -5.38 18.74 9.48
CA VAL A 331 -4.70 20.02 9.36
C VAL A 331 -4.75 20.49 7.91
N VAL A 332 -5.32 21.67 7.70
CA VAL A 332 -5.31 22.35 6.39
C VAL A 332 -4.40 23.57 6.50
N TRP A 333 -3.41 23.62 5.64
CA TRP A 333 -2.35 24.62 5.70
C TRP A 333 -2.12 25.35 4.37
N THR A 334 -1.98 26.64 4.46
CA THR A 334 -1.47 27.52 3.40
C THR A 334 -0.42 28.45 3.98
N PRO A 335 0.43 29.13 3.18
CA PRO A 335 1.33 30.16 3.68
C PRO A 335 0.61 31.32 4.37
N VAL A 336 -0.70 31.46 4.17
CA VAL A 336 -1.51 32.56 4.71
C VAL A 336 -2.21 32.17 6.02
N SER A 337 -2.65 30.92 6.15
CA SER A 337 -3.37 30.45 7.35
C SER A 337 -3.27 28.95 7.53
N MET A 338 -3.46 28.52 8.78
CA MET A 338 -3.62 27.10 9.15
C MET A 338 -4.92 26.94 9.96
N GLU A 339 -5.70 25.92 9.61
CA GLU A 339 -6.91 25.55 10.35
C GLU A 339 -6.85 24.05 10.70
N VAL A 340 -7.34 23.70 11.87
CA VAL A 340 -7.36 22.32 12.37
C VAL A 340 -8.81 21.91 12.60
N ILE A 341 -9.22 20.84 11.94
CA ILE A 341 -10.52 20.22 12.10
C ILE A 341 -10.32 18.89 12.82
N ARG A 342 -10.82 18.79 14.03
CA ARG A 342 -10.75 17.57 14.84
C ARG A 342 -11.89 16.65 14.50
N ILE A 343 -11.58 15.49 13.94
CA ILE A 343 -12.52 14.52 13.39
C ILE A 343 -12.54 13.28 14.27
N LEU A 344 -13.71 12.89 14.73
CA LEU A 344 -13.91 11.65 15.47
C LEU A 344 -14.23 10.50 14.52
N ARG A 345 -13.91 9.28 14.95
CA ARG A 345 -14.30 8.08 14.23
C ARG A 345 -15.82 7.94 14.22
N ASP A 346 -16.37 7.77 13.02
CA ASP A 346 -17.79 7.55 12.77
C ASP A 346 -18.08 6.05 12.74
N GLU A 347 -18.81 5.57 13.75
CA GLU A 347 -19.16 4.14 13.85
C GLU A 347 -20.01 3.64 12.66
N LEU A 348 -20.79 4.51 12.03
CA LEU A 348 -21.59 4.15 10.86
C LEU A 348 -20.74 3.97 9.61
N TRP A 349 -19.53 4.51 9.60
CA TRP A 349 -18.62 4.40 8.47
C TRP A 349 -17.99 3.00 8.31
N GLU A 350 -17.94 2.19 9.36
CA GLU A 350 -17.32 0.86 9.39
C GLU A 350 -17.80 -0.07 8.27
N ILE A 351 -19.08 0.02 7.91
CA ILE A 351 -19.69 -0.77 6.84
C ILE A 351 -18.93 -0.63 5.51
N HIS A 352 -18.25 0.48 5.28
CA HIS A 352 -17.48 0.71 4.08
C HIS A 352 -16.24 -0.18 3.97
N LEU A 353 -15.64 -0.60 5.10
CA LEU A 353 -14.52 -1.56 5.10
C LEU A 353 -14.97 -2.88 4.48
N LYS A 354 -16.07 -3.44 4.97
CA LYS A 354 -16.64 -4.67 4.43
C LYS A 354 -16.96 -4.54 2.93
N ASN A 355 -17.61 -3.45 2.55
CA ASN A 355 -17.99 -3.21 1.16
C ASN A 355 -16.75 -3.08 0.24
N MET A 356 -15.68 -2.45 0.70
CA MET A 356 -14.44 -2.32 -0.07
C MET A 356 -13.68 -3.65 -0.19
N ILE A 357 -13.71 -4.50 0.83
CA ILE A 357 -13.15 -5.85 0.80
C ILE A 357 -13.91 -6.69 -0.23
N GLU A 358 -15.24 -6.67 -0.20
CA GLU A 358 -16.07 -7.35 -1.20
C GLU A 358 -15.80 -6.83 -2.62
N PHE A 359 -15.70 -5.52 -2.79
CA PHE A 359 -15.35 -4.90 -4.07
C PHE A 359 -13.96 -5.37 -4.56
N TYR A 360 -12.98 -5.47 -3.65
CA TYR A 360 -11.66 -5.94 -4.00
C TYR A 360 -11.68 -7.34 -4.60
N PHE A 361 -12.34 -8.29 -3.94
CA PHE A 361 -12.35 -9.69 -4.38
C PHE A 361 -13.30 -9.95 -5.55
N ASN A 362 -14.44 -9.27 -5.60
CA ASN A 362 -15.49 -9.57 -6.56
C ASN A 362 -15.42 -8.72 -7.84
N VAL A 363 -14.78 -7.53 -7.78
CA VAL A 363 -14.74 -6.58 -8.90
C VAL A 363 -13.30 -6.25 -9.31
N PHE A 364 -12.47 -5.79 -8.36
CA PHE A 364 -11.13 -5.33 -8.70
C PHE A 364 -10.20 -6.46 -9.09
N LEU A 365 -10.05 -7.48 -8.24
CA LEU A 365 -9.15 -8.61 -8.50
C LEU A 365 -9.50 -9.38 -9.78
N PRO A 366 -10.77 -9.74 -10.07
CA PRO A 366 -11.13 -10.35 -11.35
C PRO A 366 -10.84 -9.47 -12.56
N SER A 367 -10.91 -8.15 -12.41
CA SER A 367 -10.61 -7.21 -13.51
C SER A 367 -9.14 -7.22 -13.92
N LEU A 368 -8.25 -7.83 -13.16
CA LEU A 368 -6.80 -7.90 -13.45
C LEU A 368 -6.44 -9.06 -14.38
N GLN A 369 -7.37 -9.97 -14.58
CA GLN A 369 -7.29 -11.04 -15.56
C GLN A 369 -7.69 -10.48 -16.94
#